data_77cdeed04dcbfc127a19d895fbf4775d
#
_entry.id   77cdeed04dcbfc127a19d895fbf4775d
#
_cell.length_a   1.000
_cell.length_b   1.000
_cell.length_c   1.000
_cell.angle_alpha   90.00
_cell.angle_beta   90.00
_cell.angle_gamma   90.00
#
_symmetry.space_group_name_H-M   'P 1'
#
loop_
_entity.id
_entity.type
_entity.pdbx_description
1 polymer ?
#
loop_
_entity_poly.entity_id
_entity_poly.type
_entity_poly.pdbx_seq_one_letter_code
_entity_poly.pdbx_strand_id
1 'polypeptide(L)'
;MLTSCASEAQLSPLERARGVNQSKHVGKLFAGEPEVVDDVLGIKTTKLFFPTSETLVLSDTSVEAQLRAASIAVITNAPMMVYDPARHAEYVQMIADMRTVNVLTVGDVAIAPSKGAVSVQRDPGGLRALERMTALRYRERTVATPQEAVREVSELRQREPMWLRAQWADPAVLPASNPEPFPIQSCRDANMAPRVVATWESSIPSVANARSYGADVTVVPLTDPRKSEQTLFAMAGLAERPLVALGSHFGTSEELADRIQEAEAAF
;
A
#
# COMPACT_ATOMS: atom_id res chain seq x y z
N MET A 1 4.73 58.12 -11.22
CA MET A 1 4.85 56.69 -11.39
C MET A 1 4.58 56.04 -10.06
N LEU A 2 3.35 55.51 -9.91
CA LEU A 2 2.97 54.76 -8.73
C LEU A 2 3.16 53.28 -9.04
N THR A 3 4.21 52.69 -8.51
CA THR A 3 4.47 51.24 -8.51
C THR A 3 3.50 50.61 -7.51
N SER A 4 2.45 50.03 -8.03
CA SER A 4 1.55 49.14 -7.25
C SER A 4 2.33 47.86 -6.97
N CYS A 5 2.86 47.72 -5.76
CA CYS A 5 3.23 46.43 -5.20
C CYS A 5 1.94 45.69 -4.91
N ALA A 6 1.53 44.81 -5.83
CA ALA A 6 0.54 43.80 -5.52
C ALA A 6 1.18 42.88 -4.45
N SER A 7 0.71 42.98 -3.22
CA SER A 7 1.03 42.01 -2.17
C SER A 7 0.53 40.66 -2.67
N GLU A 8 1.42 39.73 -2.97
CA GLU A 8 1.06 38.32 -3.13
C GLU A 8 0.40 37.88 -1.84
N ALA A 9 -0.91 37.69 -1.88
CA ALA A 9 -1.66 37.18 -0.74
C ALA A 9 -1.09 35.81 -0.38
N GLN A 10 -0.45 35.73 0.77
CA GLN A 10 0.19 34.52 1.24
C GLN A 10 -0.90 33.51 1.56
N LEU A 11 -1.04 32.44 0.76
CA LEU A 11 -2.02 31.38 0.94
C LEU A 11 -1.97 30.82 2.38
N SER A 12 -3.12 30.61 2.99
CA SER A 12 -3.22 29.94 4.29
C SER A 12 -2.67 28.52 4.23
N PRO A 13 -2.31 27.89 5.36
CA PRO A 13 -1.87 26.50 5.39
C PRO A 13 -2.89 25.54 4.76
N LEU A 14 -4.17 25.75 5.00
CA LEU A 14 -5.26 24.96 4.43
C LEU A 14 -5.36 25.14 2.90
N GLU A 15 -5.30 26.37 2.39
CA GLU A 15 -5.31 26.62 0.93
C GLU A 15 -4.12 25.98 0.23
N ARG A 16 -2.95 26.00 0.83
CA ARG A 16 -1.77 25.30 0.30
C ARG A 16 -1.98 23.79 0.27
N ALA A 17 -2.51 23.21 1.35
CA ALA A 17 -2.81 21.78 1.42
C ALA A 17 -3.84 21.38 0.35
N ARG A 18 -4.92 22.14 0.17
CA ARG A 18 -5.90 21.95 -0.90
C ARG A 18 -5.24 21.98 -2.28
N GLY A 19 -4.42 22.99 -2.56
CA GLY A 19 -3.71 23.11 -3.82
C GLY A 19 -2.83 21.90 -4.13
N VAL A 20 -2.08 21.42 -3.13
CA VAL A 20 -1.23 20.22 -3.26
C VAL A 20 -2.06 18.96 -3.49
N ASN A 21 -3.14 18.76 -2.73
CA ASN A 21 -3.98 17.56 -2.85
C ASN A 21 -4.72 17.52 -4.20
N GLN A 22 -5.21 18.66 -4.66
CA GLN A 22 -5.99 18.79 -5.91
C GLN A 22 -5.12 18.89 -7.17
N SER A 23 -3.80 19.01 -7.04
CA SER A 23 -2.89 19.15 -8.18
C SER A 23 -2.73 17.89 -9.01
N LYS A 24 -3.08 16.71 -8.48
CA LYS A 24 -2.96 15.44 -9.16
C LYS A 24 -4.16 15.17 -10.07
N HIS A 25 -3.88 14.70 -11.29
CA HIS A 25 -4.88 14.10 -12.16
C HIS A 25 -5.00 12.62 -11.80
N VAL A 26 -6.13 12.21 -11.24
CA VAL A 26 -6.37 10.81 -10.84
C VAL A 26 -6.97 10.03 -12.00
N GLY A 27 -6.48 8.80 -12.19
CA GLY A 27 -6.94 7.92 -13.26
C GLY A 27 -8.40 7.49 -13.08
N LYS A 28 -9.08 7.22 -14.19
CA LYS A 28 -10.51 6.80 -14.20
C LYS A 28 -10.77 5.46 -13.50
N LEU A 29 -9.73 4.74 -13.11
CA LEU A 29 -9.83 3.51 -12.32
C LEU A 29 -10.39 3.76 -10.91
N PHE A 30 -10.16 4.95 -10.37
CA PHE A 30 -10.54 5.31 -9.01
C PHE A 30 -11.84 6.12 -9.00
N ALA A 31 -12.62 5.95 -7.93
CA ALA A 31 -13.85 6.73 -7.74
C ALA A 31 -13.56 8.25 -7.75
N GLY A 32 -14.51 9.04 -8.20
CA GLY A 32 -14.41 10.51 -8.24
C GLY A 32 -14.63 11.18 -6.86
N GLU A 33 -14.82 10.40 -5.81
CA GLU A 33 -15.14 10.78 -4.44
C GLU A 33 -14.32 9.97 -3.44
N PRO A 34 -14.31 10.30 -2.15
CA PRO A 34 -13.65 9.51 -1.12
C PRO A 34 -14.16 8.07 -1.07
N GLU A 35 -13.24 7.12 -0.94
CA GLU A 35 -13.54 5.70 -0.80
C GLU A 35 -12.88 5.15 0.46
N VAL A 36 -13.68 4.63 1.40
CA VAL A 36 -13.19 3.91 2.57
C VAL A 36 -13.11 2.42 2.26
N VAL A 37 -11.91 1.86 2.30
CA VAL A 37 -11.64 0.46 1.97
C VAL A 37 -11.32 -0.32 3.23
N ASP A 38 -12.30 -1.07 3.73
CA ASP A 38 -12.11 -2.05 4.82
C ASP A 38 -11.55 -3.35 4.26
N ASP A 39 -10.24 -3.57 4.42
CA ASP A 39 -9.51 -4.67 3.80
C ASP A 39 -8.37 -5.19 4.68
N VAL A 40 -8.65 -6.20 5.48
CA VAL A 40 -7.65 -6.82 6.38
C VAL A 40 -6.67 -7.71 5.62
N LEU A 41 -7.12 -8.37 4.55
CA LEU A 41 -6.34 -9.38 3.82
C LEU A 41 -5.68 -8.86 2.54
N GLY A 42 -5.90 -7.61 2.16
CA GLY A 42 -5.36 -7.05 0.92
C GLY A 42 -6.14 -7.42 -0.34
N ILE A 43 -7.31 -8.07 -0.21
CA ILE A 43 -8.11 -8.55 -1.33
C ILE A 43 -8.80 -7.39 -2.06
N LYS A 44 -9.46 -6.50 -1.32
CA LYS A 44 -10.19 -5.36 -1.90
C LYS A 44 -9.22 -4.36 -2.52
N THR A 45 -8.13 -4.05 -1.82
CA THR A 45 -7.09 -3.15 -2.34
C THR A 45 -6.35 -3.75 -3.53
N THR A 46 -6.16 -5.08 -3.57
CA THR A 46 -5.65 -5.74 -4.78
C THR A 46 -6.60 -5.51 -5.95
N LYS A 47 -7.90 -5.72 -5.78
CA LYS A 47 -8.91 -5.47 -6.85
C LYS A 47 -8.95 -3.99 -7.26
N LEU A 48 -8.81 -3.08 -6.32
CA LEU A 48 -8.83 -1.63 -6.55
C LEU A 48 -7.60 -1.16 -7.36
N PHE A 49 -6.39 -1.57 -6.94
CA PHE A 49 -5.15 -1.08 -7.54
C PHE A 49 -4.63 -1.94 -8.70
N PHE A 50 -5.01 -3.22 -8.75
CA PHE A 50 -4.44 -4.20 -9.68
C PHE A 50 -5.53 -4.99 -10.43
N PRO A 51 -6.19 -4.40 -11.44
CA PRO A 51 -7.15 -5.14 -12.28
C PRO A 51 -6.50 -6.35 -12.98
N THR A 52 -5.19 -6.23 -13.29
CA THR A 52 -4.35 -7.31 -13.83
C THR A 52 -2.97 -7.27 -13.20
N SER A 53 -2.37 -8.43 -12.96
CA SER A 53 -0.99 -8.54 -12.46
C SER A 53 -0.39 -9.90 -12.75
N GLU A 54 0.74 -9.93 -13.46
CA GLU A 54 1.45 -11.18 -13.77
C GLU A 54 2.09 -11.83 -12.54
N THR A 55 2.33 -11.05 -11.50
CA THR A 55 2.91 -11.54 -10.22
C THR A 55 2.00 -11.23 -9.05
N LEU A 56 2.07 -12.05 -8.02
CA LEU A 56 1.34 -11.89 -6.76
C LEU A 56 2.23 -12.36 -5.60
N VAL A 57 2.23 -11.62 -4.51
CA VAL A 57 2.87 -12.01 -3.26
C VAL A 57 1.80 -12.39 -2.24
N LEU A 58 1.88 -13.61 -1.71
CA LEU A 58 1.01 -14.11 -0.64
C LEU A 58 1.82 -14.29 0.63
N SER A 59 1.40 -13.69 1.74
CA SER A 59 2.00 -13.94 3.06
C SER A 59 1.10 -14.80 3.94
N ASP A 60 1.66 -15.41 4.96
CA ASP A 60 0.88 -15.85 6.10
C ASP A 60 0.41 -14.66 6.97
N THR A 61 -0.27 -14.96 8.08
CA THR A 61 -0.85 -13.95 8.97
C THR A 61 0.15 -13.30 9.93
N SER A 62 1.39 -13.78 10.02
CA SER A 62 2.40 -13.20 10.89
C SER A 62 2.86 -11.82 10.38
N VAL A 63 3.08 -10.88 11.28
CA VAL A 63 3.54 -9.53 10.92
C VAL A 63 4.91 -9.59 10.25
N GLU A 64 5.78 -10.49 10.67
CA GLU A 64 7.12 -10.71 10.11
C GLU A 64 7.07 -11.11 8.63
N ALA A 65 6.19 -12.07 8.29
CA ALA A 65 5.99 -12.48 6.91
C ALA A 65 5.35 -11.37 6.08
N GLN A 66 4.40 -10.62 6.66
CA GLN A 66 3.78 -9.48 5.99
C GLN A 66 4.78 -8.34 5.71
N LEU A 67 5.68 -8.01 6.64
CA LEU A 67 6.75 -7.02 6.42
C LEU A 67 7.68 -7.42 5.29
N ARG A 68 8.07 -8.70 5.24
CA ARG A 68 8.89 -9.23 4.17
C ARG A 68 8.16 -9.25 2.85
N ALA A 69 6.91 -9.71 2.83
CA ALA A 69 6.06 -9.71 1.65
C ALA A 69 5.83 -8.28 1.10
N ALA A 70 5.58 -7.30 1.98
CA ALA A 70 5.46 -5.90 1.60
C ALA A 70 6.75 -5.35 0.97
N SER A 71 7.92 -5.68 1.54
CA SER A 71 9.22 -5.29 0.98
C SER A 71 9.42 -5.84 -0.43
N ILE A 72 8.99 -7.07 -0.69
CA ILE A 72 9.07 -7.70 -2.02
C ILE A 72 8.02 -7.09 -2.96
N ALA A 73 6.76 -7.00 -2.51
CA ALA A 73 5.65 -6.51 -3.31
C ALA A 73 5.90 -5.10 -3.85
N VAL A 74 6.36 -4.18 -2.98
CA VAL A 74 6.60 -2.78 -3.38
C VAL A 74 7.71 -2.67 -4.41
N ILE A 75 8.83 -3.36 -4.23
CA ILE A 75 9.96 -3.26 -5.17
C ILE A 75 9.69 -3.99 -6.49
N THR A 76 8.83 -5.01 -6.47
CA THR A 76 8.47 -5.78 -7.68
C THR A 76 7.22 -5.25 -8.37
N ASN A 77 6.61 -4.19 -7.85
CA ASN A 77 5.34 -3.60 -8.32
C ASN A 77 4.19 -4.62 -8.36
N ALA A 78 4.22 -5.60 -7.46
CA ALA A 78 3.25 -6.69 -7.37
C ALA A 78 2.18 -6.40 -6.30
N PRO A 79 0.95 -6.87 -6.46
CA PRO A 79 -0.02 -6.89 -5.37
C PRO A 79 0.42 -7.87 -4.27
N MET A 80 -0.04 -7.58 -3.05
CA MET A 80 0.17 -8.41 -1.87
C MET A 80 -1.17 -8.77 -1.22
N MET A 81 -1.32 -10.02 -0.81
CA MET A 81 -2.44 -10.46 0.03
C MET A 81 -1.95 -11.35 1.18
N VAL A 82 -2.69 -11.35 2.28
CA VAL A 82 -2.53 -12.32 3.37
C VAL A 82 -3.40 -13.51 3.09
N TYR A 83 -2.82 -14.71 3.09
CA TYR A 83 -3.53 -15.93 2.79
C TYR A 83 -4.36 -16.41 3.98
N ASP A 84 -5.65 -16.62 3.73
CA ASP A 84 -6.60 -17.27 4.64
C ASP A 84 -7.04 -18.60 4.02
N PRO A 85 -6.72 -19.77 4.62
CA PRO A 85 -7.13 -21.06 4.09
C PRO A 85 -8.64 -21.23 3.92
N ALA A 86 -9.46 -20.54 4.75
CA ALA A 86 -10.90 -20.58 4.65
C ALA A 86 -11.45 -19.92 3.36
N ARG A 87 -10.65 -19.08 2.73
CA ARG A 87 -10.96 -18.35 1.48
C ARG A 87 -10.18 -18.85 0.27
N HIS A 88 -9.61 -20.04 0.33
CA HIS A 88 -8.74 -20.61 -0.73
C HIS A 88 -9.33 -20.45 -2.15
N ALA A 89 -10.60 -20.78 -2.33
CA ALA A 89 -11.27 -20.68 -3.64
C ALA A 89 -11.28 -19.24 -4.19
N GLU A 90 -11.38 -18.23 -3.32
CA GLU A 90 -11.33 -16.81 -3.73
C GLU A 90 -9.94 -16.41 -4.23
N TYR A 91 -8.87 -16.86 -3.57
CA TYR A 91 -7.49 -16.60 -4.06
C TYR A 91 -7.24 -17.26 -5.42
N VAL A 92 -7.70 -18.51 -5.61
CA VAL A 92 -7.58 -19.19 -6.90
C VAL A 92 -8.33 -18.43 -8.00
N GLN A 93 -9.55 -17.95 -7.70
CA GLN A 93 -10.32 -17.15 -8.65
C GLN A 93 -9.64 -15.81 -8.94
N MET A 94 -9.11 -15.12 -7.92
CA MET A 94 -8.40 -13.85 -8.13
C MET A 94 -7.12 -14.02 -8.96
N ILE A 95 -6.37 -15.08 -8.74
CA ILE A 95 -5.18 -15.42 -9.55
C ILE A 95 -5.57 -15.54 -11.03
N ALA A 96 -6.70 -16.22 -11.32
CA ALA A 96 -7.20 -16.36 -12.68
C ALA A 96 -7.69 -15.02 -13.27
N ASP A 97 -8.48 -14.26 -12.52
CA ASP A 97 -9.06 -12.98 -12.96
C ASP A 97 -7.96 -11.93 -13.25
N MET A 98 -6.95 -11.85 -12.41
CA MET A 98 -5.80 -10.96 -12.59
C MET A 98 -4.82 -11.43 -13.66
N ARG A 99 -4.99 -12.65 -14.21
CA ARG A 99 -4.06 -13.30 -15.15
C ARG A 99 -2.67 -13.48 -14.56
N THR A 100 -2.59 -13.80 -13.27
CA THR A 100 -1.33 -14.02 -12.58
C THR A 100 -0.70 -15.32 -13.02
N VAL A 101 0.59 -15.28 -13.33
CA VAL A 101 1.38 -16.44 -13.76
C VAL A 101 2.49 -16.79 -12.77
N ASN A 102 2.87 -15.86 -11.89
CA ASN A 102 3.89 -16.08 -10.86
C ASN A 102 3.33 -15.70 -9.48
N VAL A 103 3.31 -16.65 -8.58
CA VAL A 103 2.93 -16.44 -7.17
C VAL A 103 4.13 -16.72 -6.28
N LEU A 104 4.49 -15.77 -5.43
CA LEU A 104 5.48 -15.94 -4.39
C LEU A 104 4.79 -16.07 -3.04
N THR A 105 5.06 -17.15 -2.30
CA THR A 105 4.55 -17.33 -0.94
C THR A 105 5.62 -16.99 0.08
N VAL A 106 5.26 -16.24 1.11
CA VAL A 106 6.14 -15.79 2.20
C VAL A 106 5.59 -16.30 3.52
N GLY A 107 6.41 -17.04 4.26
CA GLY A 107 5.99 -17.70 5.50
C GLY A 107 5.28 -19.03 5.25
N ASP A 108 4.33 -19.39 6.11
CA ASP A 108 3.59 -20.65 6.05
C ASP A 108 2.28 -20.50 5.27
N VAL A 109 2.37 -20.57 3.96
CA VAL A 109 1.23 -20.45 3.03
C VAL A 109 0.99 -21.80 2.33
N ALA A 110 -0.14 -22.43 2.63
CA ALA A 110 -0.51 -23.74 2.09
C ALA A 110 -1.21 -23.64 0.72
N ILE A 111 -0.58 -22.98 -0.24
CA ILE A 111 -0.99 -23.02 -1.65
C ILE A 111 -0.10 -24.00 -2.38
N ALA A 112 -0.69 -25.03 -2.99
CA ALA A 112 0.04 -25.97 -3.81
C ALA A 112 0.40 -25.36 -5.17
N PRO A 113 1.55 -25.73 -5.77
CA PRO A 113 1.83 -25.39 -7.15
C PRO A 113 0.70 -25.92 -8.03
N SER A 114 0.05 -25.05 -8.81
CA SER A 114 -0.97 -25.51 -9.74
C SER A 114 -0.27 -26.24 -10.90
N LYS A 115 -0.79 -27.42 -11.28
CA LYS A 115 -0.38 -28.08 -12.53
C LYS A 115 -0.98 -27.26 -13.68
N GLY A 116 -0.29 -26.22 -14.12
CA GLY A 116 -0.81 -25.33 -15.15
C GLY A 116 0.11 -24.16 -15.44
N ALA A 117 -0.44 -23.08 -15.98
CA ALA A 117 0.30 -21.88 -16.39
C ALA A 117 0.79 -21.02 -15.20
N VAL A 118 0.38 -21.33 -13.96
CA VAL A 118 0.76 -20.57 -12.75
C VAL A 118 1.92 -21.26 -12.05
N SER A 119 3.03 -20.56 -11.91
CA SER A 119 4.18 -20.97 -11.08
C SER A 119 3.96 -20.46 -9.65
N VAL A 120 4.04 -21.36 -8.68
CA VAL A 120 4.04 -21.01 -7.26
C VAL A 120 5.38 -21.35 -6.67
N GLN A 121 6.09 -20.34 -6.18
CA GLN A 121 7.38 -20.52 -5.52
C GLN A 121 7.33 -20.03 -4.07
N ARG A 122 8.11 -20.65 -3.21
CA ARG A 122 8.24 -20.26 -1.81
C ARG A 122 9.47 -19.38 -1.62
N ASP A 123 9.28 -18.26 -0.91
CA ASP A 123 10.40 -17.43 -0.49
C ASP A 123 11.31 -18.18 0.48
N PRO A 124 12.61 -18.35 0.17
CA PRO A 124 13.51 -19.07 1.05
C PRO A 124 13.91 -18.31 2.31
N GLY A 125 13.59 -17.02 2.37
CA GLY A 125 13.98 -16.15 3.48
C GLY A 125 15.42 -15.65 3.41
N GLY A 126 15.71 -14.66 4.27
CA GLY A 126 17.02 -14.03 4.39
C GLY A 126 17.35 -13.03 3.28
N LEU A 127 18.40 -12.23 3.51
CA LEU A 127 18.80 -11.14 2.61
C LEU A 127 19.33 -11.68 1.27
N ARG A 128 20.18 -12.71 1.32
CA ARG A 128 20.80 -13.26 0.09
C ARG A 128 19.78 -13.85 -0.88
N ALA A 129 18.72 -14.50 -0.36
CA ALA A 129 17.65 -15.04 -1.20
C ALA A 129 16.88 -13.90 -1.87
N LEU A 130 16.54 -12.85 -1.11
CA LEU A 130 15.85 -11.67 -1.60
C LEU A 130 16.62 -10.98 -2.74
N GLU A 131 17.92 -10.78 -2.56
CA GLU A 131 18.80 -10.21 -3.58
C GLU A 131 18.94 -11.09 -4.84
N ARG A 132 18.94 -12.41 -4.68
CA ARG A 132 18.97 -13.33 -5.83
C ARG A 132 17.64 -13.36 -6.59
N MET A 133 16.50 -13.40 -5.89
CA MET A 133 15.18 -13.41 -6.51
C MET A 133 14.93 -12.17 -7.35
N THR A 134 15.38 -11.01 -6.90
CA THR A 134 15.06 -9.71 -7.54
C THR A 134 16.22 -9.14 -8.35
N ALA A 135 17.42 -9.70 -8.23
CA ALA A 135 18.68 -9.15 -8.78
C ALA A 135 19.00 -7.73 -8.29
N LEU A 136 18.48 -7.33 -7.12
CA LEU A 136 18.69 -6.03 -6.51
C LEU A 136 19.51 -6.14 -5.23
N ARG A 137 20.13 -5.02 -4.82
CA ARG A 137 20.83 -4.89 -3.53
C ARG A 137 19.93 -4.20 -2.54
N TYR A 138 19.66 -4.82 -1.41
CA TYR A 138 18.76 -4.29 -0.39
C TYR A 138 19.52 -3.67 0.78
N ARG A 139 18.95 -2.60 1.30
CA ARG A 139 19.23 -2.12 2.65
C ARG A 139 18.23 -2.75 3.62
N GLU A 140 18.69 -3.06 4.82
CA GLU A 140 17.81 -3.53 5.89
C GLU A 140 17.33 -2.34 6.73
N ARG A 141 16.06 -2.38 7.11
CA ARG A 141 15.47 -1.48 8.11
C ARG A 141 14.76 -2.34 9.15
N THR A 142 15.14 -2.14 10.41
CA THR A 142 14.51 -2.85 11.54
C THR A 142 13.24 -2.12 11.95
N VAL A 143 12.14 -2.87 12.08
CA VAL A 143 10.87 -2.43 12.64
C VAL A 143 10.85 -2.85 14.10
N ALA A 144 10.77 -1.88 15.02
CA ALA A 144 10.96 -2.16 16.44
C ALA A 144 9.75 -2.85 17.08
N THR A 145 8.54 -2.50 16.65
CA THR A 145 7.29 -3.03 17.19
C THR A 145 6.26 -3.29 16.09
N PRO A 146 5.30 -4.22 16.28
CA PRO A 146 4.22 -4.44 15.33
C PRO A 146 3.40 -3.18 15.02
N GLN A 147 3.25 -2.27 15.97
CA GLN A 147 2.51 -1.01 15.81
C GLN A 147 3.18 -0.04 14.83
N GLU A 148 4.49 -0.16 14.62
CA GLU A 148 5.23 0.65 13.65
C GLU A 148 5.15 0.09 12.22
N ALA A 149 4.68 -1.15 12.05
CA ALA A 149 4.71 -1.87 10.79
C ALA A 149 4.04 -1.08 9.64
N VAL A 150 2.85 -0.54 9.88
CA VAL A 150 2.10 0.23 8.87
C VAL A 150 2.87 1.47 8.43
N ARG A 151 3.45 2.22 9.37
CA ARG A 151 4.25 3.40 9.07
C ARG A 151 5.46 3.03 8.23
N GLU A 152 6.21 2.02 8.64
CA GLU A 152 7.41 1.57 7.92
C GLU A 152 7.09 1.07 6.50
N VAL A 153 5.96 0.36 6.32
CA VAL A 153 5.48 -0.07 5.00
C VAL A 153 5.05 1.13 4.15
N SER A 154 4.41 2.15 4.73
CA SER A 154 4.02 3.37 4.01
C SER A 154 5.23 4.16 3.46
N GLU A 155 6.40 4.00 4.05
CA GLU A 155 7.65 4.65 3.63
C GLU A 155 8.41 3.86 2.53
N LEU A 156 8.01 2.63 2.21
CA LEU A 156 8.63 1.85 1.14
C LEU A 156 8.48 2.56 -0.21
N ARG A 157 9.48 2.41 -1.07
CA ARG A 157 9.51 3.03 -2.39
C ARG A 157 9.89 2.00 -3.46
N GLN A 158 9.23 2.06 -4.61
CA GLN A 158 9.43 1.15 -5.75
C GLN A 158 10.86 1.15 -6.33
N ARG A 159 11.65 2.18 -6.07
CA ARG A 159 13.01 2.33 -6.61
C ARG A 159 14.11 2.25 -5.55
N GLU A 160 13.73 2.00 -4.30
CA GLU A 160 14.65 1.91 -3.18
C GLU A 160 14.50 0.53 -2.51
N PRO A 161 15.31 -0.48 -2.92
CA PRO A 161 15.20 -1.81 -2.34
C PRO A 161 15.47 -1.75 -0.83
N MET A 162 14.42 -2.01 -0.05
CA MET A 162 14.46 -2.00 1.40
C MET A 162 13.82 -3.28 1.92
N TRP A 163 14.50 -3.98 2.82
CA TRP A 163 13.93 -5.09 3.55
C TRP A 163 13.54 -4.64 4.95
N LEU A 164 12.25 -4.65 5.24
CA LEU A 164 11.72 -4.43 6.59
C LEU A 164 11.83 -5.73 7.39
N ARG A 165 12.58 -5.68 8.48
CA ARG A 165 12.83 -6.81 9.35
C ARG A 165 12.25 -6.55 10.74
N ALA A 166 11.42 -7.47 11.22
CA ALA A 166 10.92 -7.44 12.59
C ALA A 166 12.07 -7.59 13.60
N GLN A 167 12.09 -6.75 14.65
CA GLN A 167 13.08 -6.84 15.71
C GLN A 167 12.78 -7.98 16.69
N TRP A 168 11.52 -8.34 16.83
CA TRP A 168 11.00 -9.33 17.79
C TRP A 168 11.06 -10.77 17.30
N ALA A 169 11.50 -11.00 16.07
CA ALA A 169 11.60 -12.34 15.48
C ALA A 169 12.85 -12.47 14.61
N ASP A 170 13.46 -13.64 14.68
CA ASP A 170 14.53 -13.99 13.74
C ASP A 170 13.93 -14.27 12.35
N PRO A 171 14.58 -13.80 11.28
CA PRO A 171 14.12 -14.10 9.92
C PRO A 171 14.09 -15.62 9.67
N ALA A 172 12.93 -16.13 9.25
CA ALA A 172 12.84 -17.50 8.78
C ALA A 172 13.74 -17.68 7.53
N VAL A 173 14.63 -18.67 7.58
CA VAL A 173 15.52 -19.03 6.46
C VAL A 173 15.39 -20.52 6.21
N LEU A 174 15.04 -20.92 4.99
CA LEU A 174 14.99 -22.31 4.57
C LEU A 174 16.40 -22.77 4.16
N PRO A 175 17.00 -23.72 4.87
CA PRO A 175 18.33 -24.23 4.53
C PRO A 175 18.37 -24.83 3.12
N ALA A 176 19.47 -24.59 2.41
CA ALA A 176 19.77 -25.19 1.09
C ALA A 176 18.73 -24.90 -0.02
N SER A 177 17.81 -23.93 0.16
CA SER A 177 16.91 -23.54 -0.91
C SER A 177 17.61 -22.64 -1.92
N ASN A 178 17.40 -22.91 -3.19
CA ASN A 178 17.87 -22.03 -4.27
C ASN A 178 16.70 -21.13 -4.70
N PRO A 179 16.79 -19.81 -4.45
CA PRO A 179 15.70 -18.91 -4.84
C PRO A 179 15.65 -18.80 -6.38
N GLU A 180 14.46 -19.00 -6.92
CA GLU A 180 14.19 -18.73 -8.32
C GLU A 180 13.95 -17.23 -8.55
N PRO A 181 14.26 -16.69 -9.74
CA PRO A 181 13.97 -15.30 -10.06
C PRO A 181 12.47 -14.99 -9.94
N PHE A 182 12.15 -13.89 -9.25
CA PHE A 182 10.78 -13.35 -9.17
C PHE A 182 10.69 -12.09 -10.02
N PRO A 183 9.79 -12.04 -11.03
CA PRO A 183 9.77 -10.94 -11.99
C PRO A 183 9.41 -9.60 -11.36
N ILE A 184 10.13 -8.55 -11.73
CA ILE A 184 9.78 -7.17 -11.44
C ILE A 184 8.90 -6.66 -12.57
N GLN A 185 7.68 -6.24 -12.24
CA GLN A 185 6.76 -5.68 -13.21
C GLN A 185 7.08 -4.22 -13.54
N SER A 186 6.58 -3.76 -14.68
CA SER A 186 6.64 -2.34 -15.01
C SER A 186 5.90 -1.51 -13.96
N CYS A 187 6.45 -0.34 -13.61
CA CYS A 187 5.75 0.61 -12.75
C CYS A 187 4.44 1.03 -13.39
N ARG A 188 3.40 1.11 -12.60
CA ARG A 188 2.14 1.75 -13.00
C ARG A 188 2.29 3.27 -12.96
N ASP A 189 1.34 3.98 -13.53
CA ASP A 189 1.39 5.44 -13.52
C ASP A 189 1.03 6.00 -12.12
N ALA A 190 2.04 6.11 -11.28
CA ALA A 190 1.94 6.65 -9.93
C ALA A 190 1.38 8.09 -9.89
N ASN A 191 1.56 8.84 -10.99
CA ASN A 191 1.05 10.21 -11.07
C ASN A 191 -0.48 10.24 -11.15
N MET A 192 -1.09 9.14 -11.61
CA MET A 192 -2.55 8.96 -11.67
C MET A 192 -3.14 8.28 -10.43
N ALA A 193 -2.33 7.98 -9.42
CA ALA A 193 -2.82 7.42 -8.16
C ALA A 193 -3.58 8.47 -7.34
N PRO A 194 -4.67 8.10 -6.64
CA PRO A 194 -5.33 8.98 -5.68
C PRO A 194 -4.42 9.27 -4.49
N ARG A 195 -4.80 10.25 -3.69
CA ARG A 195 -4.27 10.37 -2.33
C ARG A 195 -4.75 9.19 -1.50
N VAL A 196 -3.85 8.60 -0.74
CA VAL A 196 -4.17 7.48 0.15
C VAL A 196 -3.84 7.87 1.58
N VAL A 197 -4.79 7.66 2.48
CA VAL A 197 -4.60 7.88 3.91
C VAL A 197 -4.76 6.58 4.67
N ALA A 198 -3.96 6.41 5.70
CA ALA A 198 -3.96 5.26 6.58
C ALA A 198 -3.75 5.72 8.02
N THR A 199 -4.01 4.87 8.98
CA THR A 199 -3.55 5.02 10.37
C THR A 199 -2.67 3.83 10.74
N TRP A 200 -2.16 3.80 11.94
CA TRP A 200 -1.43 2.64 12.47
C TRP A 200 -2.32 1.37 12.59
N GLU A 201 -3.65 1.52 12.59
CA GLU A 201 -4.64 0.42 12.60
C GLU A 201 -4.95 -0.14 11.21
N SER A 202 -4.51 0.51 10.16
CA SER A 202 -4.68 0.03 8.79
C SER A 202 -3.93 -1.28 8.56
N SER A 203 -4.39 -2.11 7.64
CA SER A 203 -3.71 -3.38 7.38
C SER A 203 -2.42 -3.19 6.56
N ILE A 204 -1.41 -3.99 6.88
CA ILE A 204 -0.14 -4.01 6.13
C ILE A 204 -0.36 -4.27 4.63
N PRO A 205 -1.14 -5.30 4.20
CA PRO A 205 -1.34 -5.57 2.78
C PRO A 205 -2.06 -4.43 2.05
N SER A 206 -3.00 -3.73 2.68
CA SER A 206 -3.68 -2.59 2.05
C SER A 206 -2.71 -1.45 1.76
N VAL A 207 -1.85 -1.11 2.72
CA VAL A 207 -0.82 -0.09 2.55
C VAL A 207 0.24 -0.53 1.54
N ALA A 208 0.67 -1.80 1.59
CA ALA A 208 1.61 -2.36 0.63
C ALA A 208 1.06 -2.31 -0.80
N ASN A 209 -0.23 -2.60 -1.01
CA ASN A 209 -0.87 -2.53 -2.32
C ASN A 209 -0.87 -1.11 -2.89
N ALA A 210 -1.23 -0.11 -2.08
CA ALA A 210 -1.16 1.28 -2.49
C ALA A 210 0.29 1.68 -2.87
N ARG A 211 1.28 1.30 -2.04
CA ARG A 211 2.71 1.58 -2.32
C ARG A 211 3.23 0.82 -3.53
N SER A 212 2.85 -0.43 -3.73
CA SER A 212 3.22 -1.24 -4.90
C SER A 212 2.64 -0.68 -6.21
N TYR A 213 1.45 -0.08 -6.16
CA TYR A 213 0.89 0.67 -7.28
C TYR A 213 1.70 1.94 -7.58
N GLY A 214 2.32 2.54 -6.58
CA GLY A 214 3.06 3.79 -6.64
C GLY A 214 2.31 4.97 -6.01
N ALA A 215 1.19 4.74 -5.33
CA ALA A 215 0.49 5.79 -4.60
C ALA A 215 1.29 6.27 -3.39
N ASP A 216 1.19 7.55 -3.08
CA ASP A 216 1.69 8.10 -1.82
C ASP A 216 0.68 7.82 -0.72
N VAL A 217 1.13 7.16 0.34
CA VAL A 217 0.33 6.87 1.53
C VAL A 217 0.75 7.79 2.66
N THR A 218 -0.21 8.55 3.19
CA THR A 218 -0.01 9.41 4.37
C THR A 218 -0.60 8.71 5.60
N VAL A 219 0.25 8.36 6.57
CA VAL A 219 -0.22 7.84 7.86
C VAL A 219 -0.60 9.00 8.75
N VAL A 220 -1.89 9.10 9.06
CA VAL A 220 -2.46 10.17 9.88
C VAL A 220 -2.65 9.72 11.33
N PRO A 221 -2.52 10.63 12.32
CA PRO A 221 -2.60 10.26 13.74
C PRO A 221 -4.04 9.91 14.18
N LEU A 222 -5.05 10.51 13.56
CA LEU A 222 -6.46 10.31 13.85
C LEU A 222 -7.26 10.20 12.55
N THR A 223 -8.37 9.49 12.58
CA THR A 223 -9.25 9.31 11.41
C THR A 223 -10.17 10.50 11.16
N ASP A 224 -10.40 11.31 12.19
CA ASP A 224 -11.30 12.46 12.12
C ASP A 224 -10.53 13.76 11.85
N PRO A 225 -10.70 14.38 10.65
CA PRO A 225 -9.98 15.60 10.29
C PRO A 225 -10.39 16.82 11.14
N ARG A 226 -11.53 16.77 11.85
CA ARG A 226 -11.96 17.84 12.78
C ARG A 226 -11.16 17.88 14.08
N LYS A 227 -10.42 16.78 14.37
CA LYS A 227 -9.65 16.59 15.61
C LYS A 227 -8.15 16.69 15.42
N SER A 228 -7.67 16.83 14.20
CA SER A 228 -6.23 16.86 13.87
C SER A 228 -5.99 17.70 12.62
N GLU A 229 -5.22 18.77 12.75
CA GLU A 229 -4.78 19.59 11.60
C GLU A 229 -3.96 18.75 10.59
N GLN A 230 -3.12 17.84 11.06
CA GLN A 230 -2.35 16.96 10.19
C GLN A 230 -3.27 16.08 9.34
N THR A 231 -4.33 15.54 9.94
CA THR A 231 -5.34 14.75 9.22
C THR A 231 -6.13 15.63 8.25
N LEU A 232 -6.54 16.82 8.69
CA LEU A 232 -7.23 17.77 7.82
C LEU A 232 -6.36 18.11 6.60
N PHE A 233 -5.11 18.48 6.78
CA PHE A 233 -4.23 18.84 5.66
C PHE A 233 -3.95 17.66 4.69
N ALA A 234 -3.93 16.42 5.20
CA ALA A 234 -3.80 15.23 4.35
C ALA A 234 -5.02 15.01 3.43
N MET A 235 -6.21 15.50 3.82
CA MET A 235 -7.48 15.28 3.13
C MET A 235 -8.09 16.56 2.56
N ALA A 236 -7.49 17.72 2.81
CA ALA A 236 -8.05 19.02 2.43
C ALA A 236 -8.34 19.12 0.92
N GLY A 237 -9.55 19.56 0.58
CA GLY A 237 -10.03 19.71 -0.79
C GLY A 237 -10.46 18.42 -1.46
N LEU A 238 -10.53 17.29 -0.73
CA LEU A 238 -10.83 15.98 -1.27
C LEU A 238 -12.22 15.44 -0.89
N ALA A 239 -13.09 16.21 -0.25
CA ALA A 239 -14.44 15.77 0.11
C ALA A 239 -15.29 15.31 -1.09
N GLU A 240 -15.04 15.86 -2.27
CA GLU A 240 -15.72 15.53 -3.54
C GLU A 240 -14.70 15.14 -4.62
N ARG A 241 -13.61 14.50 -4.22
CA ARG A 241 -12.52 14.12 -5.12
C ARG A 241 -11.92 12.77 -4.74
N PRO A 242 -11.19 12.12 -5.64
CA PRO A 242 -10.56 10.83 -5.36
C PRO A 242 -9.66 10.87 -4.12
N LEU A 243 -10.04 10.12 -3.10
CA LEU A 243 -9.30 9.87 -1.87
C LEU A 243 -9.57 8.43 -1.46
N VAL A 244 -8.53 7.67 -1.13
CA VAL A 244 -8.69 6.32 -0.58
C VAL A 244 -8.26 6.32 0.88
N ALA A 245 -9.17 5.94 1.77
CA ALA A 245 -8.90 5.78 3.20
C ALA A 245 -8.89 4.28 3.55
N LEU A 246 -7.76 3.80 4.09
CA LEU A 246 -7.53 2.37 4.33
C LEU A 246 -7.95 1.96 5.75
N GLY A 247 -9.10 1.30 5.85
CA GLY A 247 -9.63 0.71 7.08
C GLY A 247 -11.01 1.24 7.47
N SER A 248 -11.86 0.35 8.05
CA SER A 248 -13.22 0.67 8.51
C SER A 248 -13.29 1.72 9.62
N HIS A 249 -12.19 1.96 10.31
CA HIS A 249 -12.09 2.98 11.37
C HIS A 249 -12.19 4.44 10.84
N PHE A 250 -12.12 4.65 9.51
CA PHE A 250 -12.46 5.92 8.88
C PHE A 250 -13.97 6.16 8.75
N GLY A 251 -14.83 5.17 9.08
CA GLY A 251 -16.28 5.23 8.92
C GLY A 251 -16.72 4.85 7.52
N THR A 252 -17.83 5.41 7.06
CA THR A 252 -18.29 5.29 5.67
C THR A 252 -17.65 6.36 4.79
N SER A 253 -17.69 6.17 3.48
CA SER A 253 -17.19 7.15 2.50
C SER A 253 -17.94 8.48 2.62
N GLU A 254 -19.25 8.46 2.80
CA GLU A 254 -20.11 9.62 2.99
C GLU A 254 -19.75 10.37 4.29
N GLU A 255 -19.68 9.65 5.43
CA GLU A 255 -19.26 10.23 6.71
C GLU A 255 -17.87 10.85 6.67
N LEU A 256 -16.94 10.27 5.89
CA LEU A 256 -15.61 10.84 5.74
C LEU A 256 -15.65 12.14 4.93
N ALA A 257 -16.41 12.18 3.84
CA ALA A 257 -16.59 13.38 3.03
C ALA A 257 -17.19 14.53 3.85
N ASP A 258 -18.27 14.26 4.60
CA ASP A 258 -18.90 15.24 5.48
C ASP A 258 -17.93 15.81 6.53
N ARG A 259 -17.16 14.93 7.20
CA ARG A 259 -16.16 15.34 8.19
C ARG A 259 -15.05 16.20 7.60
N ILE A 260 -14.65 15.95 6.36
CA ILE A 260 -13.67 16.81 5.66
C ILE A 260 -14.26 18.19 5.43
N GLN A 261 -15.50 18.30 4.91
CA GLN A 261 -16.17 19.58 4.67
C GLN A 261 -16.37 20.38 5.97
N GLU A 262 -16.84 19.72 7.03
CA GLU A 262 -17.02 20.35 8.34
C GLU A 262 -15.69 20.86 8.92
N ALA A 263 -14.62 20.08 8.82
CA ALA A 263 -13.30 20.45 9.31
C ALA A 263 -12.73 21.65 8.54
N GLU A 264 -12.93 21.70 7.22
CA GLU A 264 -12.49 22.82 6.39
C GLU A 264 -13.29 24.10 6.64
N ALA A 265 -14.57 23.98 6.97
CA ALA A 265 -15.41 25.13 7.28
C ALA A 265 -15.11 25.73 8.66
N ALA A 266 -14.55 24.92 9.58
CA ALA A 266 -14.22 25.33 10.93
C ALA A 266 -12.79 25.88 11.09
N PHE A 267 -11.91 25.71 10.08
CA PHE A 267 -10.51 26.13 10.10
C PHE A 267 -10.34 27.58 9.67
#